data_d84a8adcb3aec5facd4e3d4435438958
#
_entry.id   d84a8adcb3aec5facd4e3d4435438958
#
_cell.length_a   1.000
_cell.length_b   1.000
_cell.length_c   1.000
_cell.angle_alpha   90.00
_cell.angle_beta   90.00
_cell.angle_gamma   90.00
#
_symmetry.space_group_name_H-M   'P 1'
#
loop_
_entity.id
_entity.type
_entity.pdbx_description
1 polymer ?
#
loop_
_entity_poly.entity_id
_entity_poly.type
_entity_poly.pdbx_seq_one_letter_code
_entity_poly.pdbx_strand_id
1 'polypeptide(L)'
;MIDIYAEIRKRYGNVRRARGYYLYTEKNVRLLDLWLDGGTAILGRRTGQANLVCKQFLDKGLTGFLPTKADAQLRRALEALLPDYPVIRWYATREKAEQIAGSALQSYPKEAAQPLPVWRPFLGIDTGSVNGIAAETASITLVTPAYPVPCGIIAACSRFEASLPPSDALFPPLAYSLARAFFDLKRNIDEEHAEPVQNCGAAGRSERISRTIAKRRQAVLNRKAEAERLLPGVWTQKGWYLFPHIPEAEYPALFMQALDARVLISPEYGTPSILPDCESYTDLILFLKSRNG
;
A
#
# COMPACT_ATOMS: atom_id res chain seq x y z
N MET A 1 -8.67 -18.36 6.33
CA MET A 1 -7.93 -17.08 6.46
C MET A 1 -6.92 -17.20 7.59
N ILE A 2 -5.67 -16.82 7.38
CA ILE A 2 -4.61 -16.88 8.40
C ILE A 2 -4.79 -15.70 9.35
N ASP A 3 -4.85 -15.98 10.67
CA ASP A 3 -4.83 -14.91 11.67
C ASP A 3 -3.39 -14.42 11.87
N ILE A 4 -3.02 -13.39 11.11
CA ILE A 4 -1.70 -12.78 11.10
C ILE A 4 -1.27 -12.28 12.49
N TYR A 5 -2.20 -11.74 13.27
CA TYR A 5 -1.89 -11.18 14.59
C TYR A 5 -1.62 -12.27 15.61
N ALA A 6 -2.38 -13.36 15.57
CA ALA A 6 -2.14 -14.53 16.42
C ALA A 6 -0.79 -15.18 16.08
N GLU A 7 -0.45 -15.31 14.78
CA GLU A 7 0.79 -15.93 14.36
C GLU A 7 2.04 -15.09 14.71
N ILE A 8 1.97 -13.77 14.54
CA ILE A 8 3.05 -12.85 14.99
C ILE A 8 3.21 -12.95 16.50
N ARG A 9 2.10 -12.86 17.27
CA ARG A 9 2.12 -12.89 18.73
C ARG A 9 2.72 -14.20 19.28
N LYS A 10 2.33 -15.32 18.69
CA LYS A 10 2.84 -16.65 19.08
C LYS A 10 4.35 -16.76 18.92
N ARG A 11 4.92 -16.27 17.82
CA ARG A 11 6.36 -16.38 17.51
C ARG A 11 7.19 -15.30 18.19
N TYR A 12 6.74 -14.06 18.11
CA TYR A 12 7.56 -12.87 18.35
C TYR A 12 7.06 -11.95 19.46
N GLY A 13 5.91 -12.26 20.08
CA GLY A 13 5.23 -11.37 21.01
C GLY A 13 4.51 -10.23 20.28
N ASN A 14 4.04 -9.23 21.02
CA ASN A 14 3.35 -8.09 20.44
C ASN A 14 4.32 -7.18 19.65
N VAL A 15 3.78 -6.46 18.67
CA VAL A 15 4.53 -5.41 17.98
C VAL A 15 4.59 -4.18 18.89
N ARG A 16 5.80 -3.77 19.27
CA ARG A 16 6.07 -2.59 20.13
C ARG A 16 6.25 -1.31 19.34
N ARG A 17 6.71 -1.43 18.08
CA ARG A 17 7.04 -0.30 17.22
C ARG A 17 6.96 -0.72 15.76
N ALA A 18 6.50 0.20 14.92
CA ALA A 18 6.60 0.08 13.48
C ALA A 18 7.30 1.33 12.90
N ARG A 19 8.23 1.14 11.95
CA ARG A 19 8.95 2.23 11.31
C ARG A 19 9.41 1.82 9.91
N GLY A 20 9.19 2.69 8.93
CA GLY A 20 9.44 2.37 7.53
C GLY A 20 8.68 1.10 7.16
N TYR A 21 9.38 0.12 6.68
CA TYR A 21 8.82 -1.16 6.26
C TYR A 21 9.14 -2.29 7.26
N TYR A 22 9.30 -1.97 8.54
CA TYR A 22 9.67 -2.94 9.57
C TYR A 22 8.77 -2.85 10.78
N LEU A 23 8.45 -4.03 11.33
CA LEU A 23 7.81 -4.21 12.62
C LEU A 23 8.86 -4.67 13.63
N TYR A 24 8.83 -4.09 14.83
CA TYR A 24 9.73 -4.42 15.95
C TYR A 24 8.92 -5.01 17.09
N THR A 25 9.26 -6.22 17.52
CA THR A 25 8.47 -7.01 18.46
C THR A 25 9.05 -6.99 19.87
N GLU A 26 8.28 -7.51 20.86
CA GLU A 26 8.70 -7.63 22.25
C GLU A 26 9.94 -8.51 22.44
N LYS A 27 10.09 -9.55 21.62
CA LYS A 27 11.27 -10.42 21.64
C LYS A 27 12.49 -9.82 20.91
N ASN A 28 12.49 -8.50 20.65
CA ASN A 28 13.53 -7.77 19.93
C ASN A 28 13.81 -8.29 18.50
N VAL A 29 12.83 -8.93 17.89
CA VAL A 29 12.90 -9.35 16.49
C VAL A 29 12.38 -8.23 15.59
N ARG A 30 13.08 -8.00 14.49
CA ARG A 30 12.66 -7.11 13.39
C ARG A 30 12.08 -7.97 12.28
N LEU A 31 10.86 -7.68 11.87
CA LEU A 31 10.19 -8.31 10.73
C LEU A 31 10.18 -7.34 9.55
N LEU A 32 10.55 -7.81 8.36
CA LEU A 32 10.31 -7.08 7.12
C LEU A 32 8.83 -7.22 6.75
N ASP A 33 8.12 -6.09 6.66
CA ASP A 33 6.69 -6.05 6.39
C ASP A 33 6.45 -5.83 4.88
N LEU A 34 6.16 -6.90 4.15
CA LEU A 34 5.75 -6.89 2.74
C LEU A 34 4.22 -6.93 2.58
N TRP A 35 3.46 -7.06 3.66
CA TRP A 35 2.02 -6.95 3.61
C TRP A 35 1.55 -5.50 3.64
N LEU A 36 2.24 -4.67 4.42
CA LEU A 36 1.96 -3.23 4.55
C LEU A 36 0.49 -2.93 4.84
N ASP A 37 -0.16 -3.78 5.64
CA ASP A 37 -1.57 -3.66 6.00
C ASP A 37 -2.50 -3.62 4.77
N GLY A 38 -2.31 -4.57 3.85
CA GLY A 38 -3.03 -4.63 2.58
C GLY A 38 -2.67 -3.52 1.58
N GLY A 39 -1.50 -2.89 1.77
CA GLY A 39 -1.00 -1.79 0.93
C GLY A 39 -1.33 -0.39 1.45
N THR A 40 -2.11 -0.26 2.54
CA THR A 40 -2.43 1.06 3.11
C THR A 40 -1.21 1.76 3.71
N ALA A 41 -0.19 1.00 4.13
CA ALA A 41 1.09 1.53 4.62
C ALA A 41 2.17 1.58 3.52
N ILE A 42 1.80 1.73 2.25
CA ILE A 42 2.73 1.69 1.11
C ILE A 42 3.83 2.76 1.16
N LEU A 43 3.55 3.90 1.76
CA LEU A 43 4.55 4.95 2.01
C LEU A 43 5.44 4.65 3.23
N GLY A 44 5.29 3.46 3.81
CA GLY A 44 5.96 3.04 5.03
C GLY A 44 5.22 3.49 6.30
N ARG A 45 5.48 2.78 7.40
CA ARG A 45 4.92 3.11 8.70
C ARG A 45 5.68 4.28 9.34
N ARG A 46 4.97 5.28 9.84
CA ARG A 46 5.54 6.51 10.41
C ARG A 46 6.39 7.31 9.41
N THR A 47 6.06 7.23 8.14
CA THR A 47 6.67 8.07 7.10
C THR A 47 5.72 9.21 6.72
N GLY A 48 6.30 10.24 6.08
CA GLY A 48 5.56 11.38 5.57
C GLY A 48 4.96 12.30 6.64
N GLN A 49 4.15 13.21 6.17
CA GLN A 49 3.53 14.27 6.97
C GLN A 49 2.17 13.86 7.57
N ALA A 50 1.57 12.74 7.14
CA ALA A 50 0.22 12.34 7.53
C ALA A 50 0.05 12.19 9.06
N ASN A 51 1.00 11.50 9.72
CA ASN A 51 0.96 11.35 11.19
C ASN A 51 1.12 12.69 11.93
N LEU A 52 1.94 13.59 11.39
CA LEU A 52 2.12 14.94 11.96
C LEU A 52 0.82 15.75 11.82
N VAL A 53 0.17 15.66 10.67
CA VAL A 53 -1.13 16.28 10.41
C VAL A 53 -2.18 15.76 11.39
N CYS A 54 -2.28 14.43 11.58
CA CYS A 54 -3.18 13.83 12.56
C CYS A 54 -2.99 14.45 13.95
N LYS A 55 -1.74 14.46 14.42
CA LYS A 55 -1.40 15.03 15.72
C LYS A 55 -1.78 16.53 15.82
N GLN A 56 -1.47 17.33 14.80
CA GLN A 56 -1.79 18.74 14.77
C GLN A 56 -3.30 19.04 14.89
N PHE A 57 -4.14 18.22 14.24
CA PHE A 57 -5.59 18.41 14.31
C PHE A 57 -6.18 17.91 15.64
N LEU A 58 -5.59 16.87 16.24
CA LEU A 58 -5.91 16.46 17.60
C LEU A 58 -5.52 17.54 18.62
N ASP A 59 -4.33 18.11 18.51
CA ASP A 59 -3.84 19.19 19.40
C ASP A 59 -4.69 20.48 19.28
N LYS A 60 -5.34 20.71 18.10
CA LYS A 60 -6.30 21.80 17.90
C LYS A 60 -7.70 21.52 18.47
N GLY A 61 -7.93 20.35 19.04
CA GLY A 61 -9.24 19.96 19.54
C GLY A 61 -10.30 19.72 18.45
N LEU A 62 -9.89 19.54 17.18
CA LEU A 62 -10.81 19.27 16.08
C LEU A 62 -11.18 17.78 16.05
N THR A 63 -11.78 17.34 17.16
CA THR A 63 -12.25 15.97 17.38
C THR A 63 -13.77 15.92 17.28
N GLY A 64 -14.33 14.73 17.00
CA GLY A 64 -15.76 14.60 16.73
C GLY A 64 -16.14 15.01 15.31
N PHE A 65 -17.44 15.07 15.03
CA PHE A 65 -17.97 15.38 13.70
C PHE A 65 -18.24 16.90 13.57
N LEU A 66 -17.18 17.67 13.57
CA LEU A 66 -17.25 19.11 13.41
C LEU A 66 -17.22 19.49 11.92
N PRO A 67 -17.93 20.56 11.50
CA PRO A 67 -17.82 21.06 10.13
C PRO A 67 -16.40 21.62 9.89
N THR A 68 -15.63 20.91 9.10
CA THR A 68 -14.26 21.26 8.75
C THR A 68 -14.06 21.21 7.23
N LYS A 69 -12.87 21.59 6.76
CA LYS A 69 -12.48 21.45 5.34
C LYS A 69 -11.88 20.08 5.01
N ALA A 70 -11.97 19.10 5.94
CA ALA A 70 -11.33 17.80 5.78
C ALA A 70 -11.81 17.05 4.53
N ASP A 71 -13.13 16.96 4.34
CA ASP A 71 -13.74 16.29 3.19
C ASP A 71 -13.37 16.96 1.87
N ALA A 72 -13.36 18.31 1.84
CA ALA A 72 -12.95 19.04 0.65
C ALA A 72 -11.46 18.82 0.29
N GLN A 73 -10.60 18.71 1.31
CA GLN A 73 -9.18 18.40 1.08
C GLN A 73 -8.97 16.97 0.64
N LEU A 74 -9.68 16.00 1.24
CA LEU A 74 -9.63 14.60 0.84
C LEU A 74 -10.10 14.43 -0.61
N ARG A 75 -11.23 15.04 -0.97
CA ARG A 75 -11.73 15.05 -2.34
C ARG A 75 -10.70 15.59 -3.32
N ARG A 76 -10.13 16.77 -3.05
CA ARG A 76 -9.08 17.37 -3.90
C ARG A 76 -7.86 16.48 -4.07
N ALA A 77 -7.44 15.79 -3.01
CA ALA A 77 -6.30 14.90 -3.07
C ALA A 77 -6.58 13.68 -3.95
N LEU A 78 -7.79 13.12 -3.85
CA LEU A 78 -8.22 11.98 -4.66
C LEU A 78 -8.47 12.38 -6.13
N GLU A 79 -9.08 13.53 -6.39
CA GLU A 79 -9.26 14.06 -7.76
C GLU A 79 -7.91 14.33 -8.45
N ALA A 80 -6.93 14.84 -7.71
CA ALA A 80 -5.58 15.04 -8.24
C ALA A 80 -4.86 13.72 -8.57
N LEU A 81 -5.18 12.64 -7.86
CA LEU A 81 -4.59 11.31 -8.07
C LEU A 81 -5.32 10.51 -9.15
N LEU A 82 -6.64 10.69 -9.24
CA LEU A 82 -7.54 9.90 -10.08
C LEU A 82 -8.40 10.82 -10.97
N PRO A 83 -7.77 11.59 -11.88
CA PRO A 83 -8.47 12.62 -12.66
C PRO A 83 -9.53 12.04 -13.62
N ASP A 84 -9.42 10.77 -14.00
CA ASP A 84 -10.33 10.10 -14.91
C ASP A 84 -11.65 9.65 -14.25
N TYR A 85 -11.75 9.79 -12.91
CA TYR A 85 -12.90 9.37 -12.13
C TYR A 85 -13.67 10.57 -11.54
N PRO A 86 -14.76 11.02 -12.18
CA PRO A 86 -15.54 12.17 -11.73
C PRO A 86 -16.33 11.88 -10.44
N VAL A 87 -16.60 10.62 -10.15
CA VAL A 87 -17.35 10.23 -8.94
C VAL A 87 -16.41 9.55 -7.96
N ILE A 88 -16.16 10.22 -6.83
CA ILE A 88 -15.36 9.67 -5.74
C ILE A 88 -16.19 9.68 -4.47
N ARG A 89 -16.25 8.52 -3.79
CA ARG A 89 -16.97 8.33 -2.53
C ARG A 89 -16.08 7.58 -1.53
N TRP A 90 -16.24 7.87 -0.24
CA TRP A 90 -15.57 7.15 0.83
C TRP A 90 -16.56 6.72 1.91
N TYR A 91 -16.25 5.61 2.55
CA TYR A 91 -17.11 4.97 3.54
C TYR A 91 -16.28 4.53 4.74
N ALA A 92 -16.94 4.34 5.88
CA ALA A 92 -16.30 4.07 7.16
C ALA A 92 -15.43 2.80 7.15
N THR A 93 -15.78 1.81 6.32
CA THR A 93 -14.99 0.57 6.18
C THR A 93 -14.86 0.16 4.72
N ARG A 94 -13.87 -0.68 4.44
CA ARG A 94 -13.64 -1.26 3.13
C ARG A 94 -14.79 -2.18 2.71
N GLU A 95 -15.29 -3.00 3.63
CA GLU A 95 -16.38 -3.95 3.39
C GLU A 95 -17.65 -3.21 2.96
N LYS A 96 -17.95 -2.07 3.60
CA LYS A 96 -19.08 -1.22 3.20
C LYS A 96 -18.91 -0.69 1.78
N ALA A 97 -17.71 -0.24 1.42
CA ALA A 97 -17.43 0.22 0.06
C ALA A 97 -17.57 -0.92 -0.95
N GLU A 98 -17.07 -2.12 -0.65
CA GLU A 98 -17.20 -3.31 -1.49
C GLU A 98 -18.66 -3.69 -1.73
N GLN A 99 -19.49 -3.71 -0.68
CA GLN A 99 -20.93 -3.99 -0.78
C GLN A 99 -21.65 -2.95 -1.65
N ILE A 100 -21.35 -1.67 -1.46
CA ILE A 100 -21.95 -0.58 -2.24
C ILE A 100 -21.54 -0.68 -3.72
N ALA A 101 -20.25 -0.88 -4.00
CA ALA A 101 -19.76 -1.04 -5.37
C ALA A 101 -20.37 -2.28 -6.05
N GLY A 102 -20.43 -3.41 -5.34
CA GLY A 102 -21.10 -4.63 -5.82
C GLY A 102 -22.57 -4.41 -6.13
N SER A 103 -23.29 -3.69 -5.26
CA SER A 103 -24.71 -3.36 -5.50
C SER A 103 -24.88 -2.44 -6.70
N ALA A 104 -24.01 -1.44 -6.88
CA ALA A 104 -24.04 -0.55 -8.04
C ALA A 104 -23.79 -1.30 -9.36
N LEU A 105 -22.94 -2.34 -9.33
CA LEU A 105 -22.64 -3.19 -10.49
C LEU A 105 -23.78 -4.13 -10.88
N GLN A 106 -24.74 -4.43 -10.01
CA GLN A 106 -25.86 -5.35 -10.32
C GLN A 106 -26.65 -4.91 -11.57
N SER A 107 -26.71 -3.61 -11.85
CA SER A 107 -27.29 -3.05 -13.07
C SER A 107 -26.45 -3.28 -14.34
N TYR A 108 -25.24 -3.82 -14.21
CA TYR A 108 -24.26 -4.04 -15.27
C TYR A 108 -23.73 -5.49 -15.27
N PRO A 109 -24.50 -6.49 -15.74
CA PRO A 109 -24.21 -7.91 -15.57
C PRO A 109 -22.83 -8.36 -16.07
N LYS A 110 -22.34 -7.77 -17.16
CA LYS A 110 -21.01 -8.10 -17.70
C LYS A 110 -19.87 -7.69 -16.77
N GLU A 111 -20.03 -6.59 -16.06
CA GLU A 111 -19.05 -6.08 -15.09
C GLU A 111 -19.22 -6.77 -13.74
N ALA A 112 -20.46 -7.03 -13.32
CA ALA A 112 -20.77 -7.74 -12.10
C ALA A 112 -20.27 -9.20 -12.08
N ALA A 113 -20.05 -9.80 -13.23
CA ALA A 113 -19.48 -11.15 -13.38
C ALA A 113 -17.96 -11.21 -13.14
N GLN A 114 -17.31 -10.06 -13.02
CA GLN A 114 -15.87 -9.96 -12.79
C GLN A 114 -15.57 -9.56 -11.33
N PRO A 115 -14.40 -9.93 -10.80
CA PRO A 115 -13.95 -9.39 -9.52
C PRO A 115 -13.92 -7.86 -9.55
N LEU A 116 -14.31 -7.24 -8.43
CA LEU A 116 -14.28 -5.79 -8.31
C LEU A 116 -12.84 -5.27 -8.45
N PRO A 117 -12.55 -4.43 -9.44
CA PRO A 117 -11.20 -3.91 -9.64
C PRO A 117 -10.71 -3.09 -8.45
N VAL A 118 -9.42 -3.16 -8.18
CA VAL A 118 -8.77 -2.39 -7.12
C VAL A 118 -7.70 -1.50 -7.74
N TRP A 119 -7.83 -0.19 -7.59
CA TRP A 119 -6.74 0.72 -7.89
C TRP A 119 -5.66 0.63 -6.81
N ARG A 120 -4.45 0.30 -7.23
CA ARG A 120 -3.29 0.17 -6.35
C ARG A 120 -2.23 1.22 -6.68
N PRO A 121 -1.66 1.90 -5.68
CA PRO A 121 -0.53 2.81 -5.89
C PRO A 121 0.60 2.14 -6.70
N PHE A 122 1.25 2.87 -7.61
CA PHE A 122 2.35 2.39 -8.46
C PHE A 122 2.04 1.20 -9.41
N LEU A 123 0.79 0.76 -9.47
CA LEU A 123 0.36 -0.30 -10.37
C LEU A 123 -0.82 0.13 -11.25
N GLY A 124 -1.70 0.98 -10.73
CA GLY A 124 -2.98 1.30 -11.40
C GLY A 124 -4.07 0.28 -11.08
N ILE A 125 -4.91 -0.04 -12.07
CA ILE A 125 -6.05 -0.95 -11.90
C ILE A 125 -5.60 -2.41 -11.87
N ASP A 126 -5.88 -3.08 -10.75
CA ASP A 126 -5.71 -4.52 -10.57
C ASP A 126 -7.09 -5.20 -10.66
N THR A 127 -7.27 -6.04 -11.67
CA THR A 127 -8.52 -6.78 -11.91
C THR A 127 -8.55 -8.15 -11.24
N GLY A 128 -7.53 -8.47 -10.42
CA GLY A 128 -7.45 -9.76 -9.72
C GLY A 128 -7.07 -10.95 -10.61
N SER A 129 -6.82 -10.74 -11.92
CA SER A 129 -6.37 -11.79 -12.82
C SER A 129 -4.85 -11.91 -12.80
N VAL A 130 -4.33 -13.11 -12.57
CA VAL A 130 -2.89 -13.41 -12.61
C VAL A 130 -2.27 -13.07 -13.97
N ASN A 131 -3.06 -13.17 -15.05
CA ASN A 131 -2.68 -12.82 -16.42
C ASN A 131 -3.33 -11.50 -16.89
N GLY A 132 -4.04 -10.79 -16.00
CA GLY A 132 -4.78 -9.59 -16.38
C GLY A 132 -3.84 -8.47 -16.80
N ILE A 133 -3.98 -8.03 -18.05
CA ILE A 133 -3.53 -6.72 -18.48
C ILE A 133 -4.23 -5.73 -17.56
N ALA A 134 -3.48 -4.86 -16.90
CA ALA A 134 -4.08 -3.74 -16.19
C ALA A 134 -5.02 -3.01 -17.17
N ALA A 135 -6.31 -3.05 -16.93
CA ALA A 135 -7.22 -2.26 -17.72
C ALA A 135 -6.82 -0.81 -17.50
N GLU A 136 -6.59 -0.06 -18.57
CA GLU A 136 -6.18 1.35 -18.45
C GLU A 136 -7.21 2.14 -17.63
N THR A 137 -8.50 1.75 -17.71
CA THR A 137 -9.59 2.33 -16.90
C THR A 137 -10.63 1.27 -16.54
N ALA A 138 -11.06 1.26 -15.29
CA ALA A 138 -12.24 0.52 -14.86
C ALA A 138 -13.41 1.50 -14.68
N SER A 139 -14.63 1.08 -14.96
CA SER A 139 -15.81 1.96 -14.80
C SER A 139 -16.14 2.28 -13.35
N ILE A 140 -15.78 1.38 -12.45
CA ILE A 140 -15.81 1.52 -10.98
C ILE A 140 -14.65 0.72 -10.40
N THR A 141 -13.99 1.26 -9.38
CA THR A 141 -12.87 0.62 -8.71
C THR A 141 -12.82 0.97 -7.23
N LEU A 142 -12.35 0.04 -6.42
CA LEU A 142 -11.90 0.35 -5.06
C LEU A 142 -10.53 1.01 -5.12
N VAL A 143 -10.32 2.00 -4.26
CA VAL A 143 -9.03 2.68 -4.16
C VAL A 143 -8.35 2.25 -2.87
N THR A 144 -7.14 1.72 -2.96
CA THR A 144 -6.34 1.42 -1.77
C THR A 144 -5.94 2.72 -1.07
N PRO A 145 -6.34 2.94 0.18
CA PRO A 145 -5.91 4.12 0.94
C PRO A 145 -4.38 4.16 1.09
N ALA A 146 -3.82 5.37 1.08
CA ALA A 146 -2.38 5.57 1.28
C ALA A 146 -2.00 5.79 2.76
N TYR A 147 -2.92 5.54 3.66
CA TYR A 147 -2.75 5.67 5.11
C TYR A 147 -3.55 4.57 5.81
N PRO A 148 -2.99 3.87 6.83
CA PRO A 148 -3.65 2.75 7.48
C PRO A 148 -4.81 3.20 8.36
N VAL A 149 -5.96 3.39 7.75
CA VAL A 149 -7.23 3.72 8.41
C VAL A 149 -8.34 2.79 7.90
N PRO A 150 -9.33 2.47 8.72
CA PRO A 150 -10.48 1.69 8.28
C PRO A 150 -11.40 2.57 7.39
N CYS A 151 -11.03 2.73 6.13
CA CYS A 151 -11.77 3.53 5.17
C CYS A 151 -11.80 2.79 3.82
N GLY A 152 -12.98 2.68 3.23
CA GLY A 152 -13.16 2.20 1.87
C GLY A 152 -13.40 3.37 0.93
N ILE A 153 -12.73 3.42 -0.20
CA ILE A 153 -12.87 4.48 -1.20
C ILE A 153 -13.27 3.85 -2.52
N ILE A 154 -14.28 4.44 -3.17
CA ILE A 154 -14.75 4.10 -4.51
C ILE A 154 -14.43 5.25 -5.44
N ALA A 155 -13.84 4.96 -6.59
CA ALA A 155 -13.74 5.85 -7.73
C ALA A 155 -14.54 5.26 -8.90
N ALA A 156 -15.37 6.07 -9.56
CA ALA A 156 -16.27 5.60 -10.59
C ALA A 156 -16.50 6.65 -11.68
N CYS A 157 -16.91 6.20 -12.86
CA CYS A 157 -17.36 7.08 -13.94
C CYS A 157 -18.75 7.67 -13.63
N SER A 158 -19.16 8.72 -14.33
CA SER A 158 -20.37 9.52 -14.08
C SER A 158 -21.66 8.70 -14.03
N ARG A 159 -21.76 7.59 -14.79
CA ARG A 159 -22.97 6.75 -14.79
C ARG A 159 -23.35 6.15 -13.43
N PHE A 160 -22.38 6.04 -12.52
CA PHE A 160 -22.60 5.51 -11.18
C PHE A 160 -22.97 6.58 -10.15
N GLU A 161 -23.00 7.86 -10.51
CA GLU A 161 -23.25 8.95 -9.55
C GLU A 161 -24.56 8.79 -8.79
N ALA A 162 -25.64 8.41 -9.49
CA ALA A 162 -26.95 8.20 -8.88
C ALA A 162 -27.07 6.90 -8.06
N SER A 163 -26.24 5.89 -8.35
CA SER A 163 -26.28 4.59 -7.66
C SER A 163 -25.36 4.52 -6.46
N LEU A 164 -24.41 5.46 -6.32
CA LEU A 164 -23.49 5.50 -5.20
C LEU A 164 -24.02 6.48 -4.13
N PRO A 165 -24.35 5.99 -2.91
CA PRO A 165 -24.80 6.85 -1.82
C PRO A 165 -23.74 7.90 -1.46
N PRO A 166 -24.14 9.00 -0.78
CA PRO A 166 -23.19 10.00 -0.29
C PRO A 166 -22.09 9.38 0.57
N SER A 167 -20.91 10.02 0.58
CA SER A 167 -19.80 9.62 1.44
C SER A 167 -20.17 9.68 2.92
N ASP A 168 -19.64 8.77 3.71
CA ASP A 168 -19.74 8.83 5.17
C ASP A 168 -18.92 10.01 5.72
N ALA A 169 -19.36 10.54 6.85
CA ALA A 169 -18.55 11.49 7.61
C ALA A 169 -17.35 10.76 8.22
N LEU A 170 -16.15 11.23 7.97
CA LEU A 170 -14.93 10.72 8.59
C LEU A 170 -14.50 11.61 9.77
N PHE A 171 -13.83 11.00 10.74
CA PHE A 171 -13.20 11.72 11.83
C PHE A 171 -12.18 12.73 11.27
N PRO A 172 -12.32 14.05 11.49
CA PRO A 172 -11.54 15.07 10.79
C PRO A 172 -10.02 14.86 10.82
N PRO A 173 -9.37 14.55 11.97
CA PRO A 173 -7.94 14.28 11.99
C PRO A 173 -7.50 13.16 11.05
N LEU A 174 -8.33 12.10 10.90
CA LEU A 174 -8.06 11.00 9.98
C LEU A 174 -8.27 11.42 8.52
N ALA A 175 -9.34 12.15 8.22
CA ALA A 175 -9.61 12.64 6.87
C ALA A 175 -8.52 13.60 6.38
N TYR A 176 -8.02 14.50 7.22
CA TYR A 176 -6.87 15.37 6.90
C TYR A 176 -5.59 14.56 6.70
N SER A 177 -5.35 13.54 7.54
CA SER A 177 -4.17 12.67 7.41
C SER A 177 -4.20 11.86 6.13
N LEU A 178 -5.37 11.34 5.78
CA LEU A 178 -5.59 10.59 4.55
C LEU A 178 -5.39 11.48 3.32
N ALA A 179 -5.96 12.70 3.33
CA ALA A 179 -5.73 13.68 2.27
C ALA A 179 -4.23 14.00 2.10
N ARG A 180 -3.53 14.20 3.21
CA ARG A 180 -2.08 14.44 3.17
C ARG A 180 -1.31 13.24 2.61
N ALA A 181 -1.66 12.02 3.01
CA ALA A 181 -1.04 10.81 2.50
C ALA A 181 -1.26 10.64 0.99
N PHE A 182 -2.43 10.96 0.45
CA PHE A 182 -2.68 10.94 -0.98
C PHE A 182 -1.88 12.00 -1.75
N PHE A 183 -1.70 13.21 -1.20
CA PHE A 183 -0.79 14.19 -1.81
C PHE A 183 0.67 13.72 -1.79
N ASP A 184 1.11 13.10 -0.68
CA ASP A 184 2.46 12.54 -0.60
C ASP A 184 2.61 11.37 -1.59
N LEU A 185 1.59 10.51 -1.72
CA LEU A 185 1.57 9.41 -2.69
C LEU A 185 1.67 9.93 -4.13
N LYS A 186 0.82 10.92 -4.49
CA LYS A 186 0.88 11.50 -5.84
C LYS A 186 2.27 12.04 -6.17
N ARG A 187 2.87 12.77 -5.24
CA ARG A 187 4.23 13.28 -5.43
C ARG A 187 5.23 12.14 -5.65
N ASN A 188 5.16 11.04 -4.88
CA ASN A 188 6.06 9.90 -5.06
C ASN A 188 5.84 9.20 -6.42
N ILE A 189 4.59 9.09 -6.88
CA ILE A 189 4.29 8.55 -8.20
C ILE A 189 4.85 9.45 -9.30
N ASP A 190 4.66 10.77 -9.18
CA ASP A 190 5.19 11.75 -10.14
C ASP A 190 6.73 11.72 -10.18
N GLU A 191 7.39 11.59 -9.01
CA GLU A 191 8.86 11.49 -8.90
C GLU A 191 9.40 10.16 -9.49
N GLU A 192 8.66 9.05 -9.38
CA GLU A 192 9.05 7.76 -9.97
C GLU A 192 8.99 7.80 -11.50
N HIS A 193 8.04 8.56 -12.07
CA HIS A 193 7.90 8.74 -13.51
C HIS A 193 8.78 9.87 -14.08
N ALA A 194 9.39 10.70 -13.22
CA ALA A 194 10.30 11.76 -13.67
C ALA A 194 11.65 11.17 -14.07
N GLU A 195 12.18 11.61 -15.22
CA GLU A 195 13.55 11.27 -15.60
C GLU A 195 14.56 11.74 -14.54
N PRO A 196 15.62 10.97 -14.26
CA PRO A 196 16.61 11.34 -13.26
C PRO A 196 17.31 12.65 -13.68
N VAL A 197 17.00 13.73 -12.98
CA VAL A 197 17.70 15.00 -13.16
C VAL A 197 19.15 14.81 -12.73
N GLN A 198 20.09 14.93 -13.67
CA GLN A 198 21.51 14.98 -13.40
C GLN A 198 21.80 16.24 -12.58
N ASN A 199 21.92 16.08 -11.27
CA ASN A 199 22.35 17.16 -10.38
C ASN A 199 23.83 17.48 -10.64
N CYS A 200 24.09 18.53 -11.39
CA CYS A 200 25.39 19.18 -11.49
C CYS A 200 25.62 20.05 -10.24
N GLY A 201 26.62 19.70 -9.45
CA GLY A 201 27.49 20.61 -8.74
C GLY A 201 27.02 21.17 -7.39
N ALA A 202 27.54 20.61 -6.31
CA ALA A 202 27.90 21.38 -5.11
C ALA A 202 29.22 20.82 -4.56
N ALA A 203 30.30 21.60 -4.73
CA ALA A 203 31.64 21.27 -4.23
C ALA A 203 31.78 21.64 -2.75
N GLY A 204 32.55 20.85 -2.01
CA GLY A 204 33.02 21.16 -0.68
C GLY A 204 32.41 20.30 0.42
N ARG A 205 33.11 20.01 1.47
CA ARG A 205 32.84 19.26 2.75
C ARG A 205 31.78 18.16 2.77
N SER A 206 30.83 18.19 1.84
CA SER A 206 29.76 17.24 1.58
C SER A 206 30.23 15.95 0.87
N GLU A 207 31.40 15.93 0.23
CA GLU A 207 31.82 14.83 -0.66
C GLU A 207 32.00 13.49 0.06
N ARG A 208 32.62 13.48 1.25
CA ARG A 208 32.80 12.20 2.00
C ARG A 208 31.49 11.64 2.51
N ILE A 209 30.62 12.52 3.01
CA ILE A 209 29.27 12.12 3.48
C ILE A 209 28.43 11.69 2.28
N SER A 210 28.49 12.44 1.19
CA SER A 210 27.80 12.14 -0.06
C SER A 210 28.27 10.81 -0.66
N ARG A 211 29.59 10.54 -0.70
CA ARG A 211 30.15 9.26 -1.17
C ARG A 211 29.73 8.08 -0.28
N THR A 212 29.65 8.26 1.04
CA THR A 212 29.21 7.21 1.96
C THR A 212 27.72 6.91 1.80
N ILE A 213 26.90 7.95 1.63
CA ILE A 213 25.46 7.81 1.35
C ILE A 213 25.24 7.13 0.00
N ALA A 214 25.96 7.55 -1.05
CA ALA A 214 25.90 6.95 -2.37
C ALA A 214 26.29 5.46 -2.35
N LYS A 215 27.37 5.10 -1.65
CA LYS A 215 27.78 3.69 -1.48
C LYS A 215 26.72 2.86 -0.75
N ARG A 216 26.11 3.41 0.31
CA ARG A 216 25.01 2.73 1.03
C ARG A 216 23.79 2.53 0.14
N ARG A 217 23.40 3.58 -0.60
CA ARG A 217 22.30 3.51 -1.57
C ARG A 217 22.56 2.46 -2.63
N GLN A 218 23.78 2.45 -3.22
CA GLN A 218 24.16 1.44 -4.22
C GLN A 218 24.14 0.02 -3.63
N ALA A 219 24.59 -0.18 -2.40
CA ALA A 219 24.53 -1.47 -1.74
C ALA A 219 23.08 -1.96 -1.55
N VAL A 220 22.15 -1.06 -1.20
CA VAL A 220 20.73 -1.40 -1.09
C VAL A 220 20.14 -1.76 -2.45
N LEU A 221 20.45 -1.00 -3.50
CA LEU A 221 20.00 -1.28 -4.87
C LEU A 221 20.51 -2.63 -5.37
N ASN A 222 21.77 -2.97 -5.10
CA ASN A 222 22.33 -4.28 -5.45
C ASN A 222 21.61 -5.42 -4.71
N ARG A 223 21.25 -5.22 -3.44
CA ARG A 223 20.46 -6.21 -2.67
C ARG A 223 19.03 -6.32 -3.16
N LYS A 224 18.41 -5.21 -3.58
CA LYS A 224 17.09 -5.25 -4.24
C LYS A 224 17.15 -6.09 -5.49
N ALA A 225 18.13 -5.83 -6.38
CA ALA A 225 18.31 -6.58 -7.61
C ALA A 225 18.60 -8.08 -7.35
N GLU A 226 19.34 -8.42 -6.27
CA GLU A 226 19.53 -9.82 -5.84
C GLU A 226 18.20 -10.45 -5.41
N ALA A 227 17.39 -9.77 -4.61
CA ALA A 227 16.07 -10.25 -4.21
C ALA A 227 15.18 -10.46 -5.44
N GLU A 228 15.08 -9.47 -6.33
CA GLU A 228 14.28 -9.52 -7.55
C GLU A 228 14.62 -10.72 -8.46
N ARG A 229 15.90 -11.09 -8.55
CA ARG A 229 16.33 -12.30 -9.31
C ARG A 229 15.85 -13.62 -8.71
N LEU A 230 15.57 -13.65 -7.42
CA LEU A 230 15.13 -14.84 -6.70
C LEU A 230 13.61 -14.97 -6.60
N LEU A 231 12.86 -13.87 -6.87
CA LEU A 231 11.41 -13.86 -6.78
C LEU A 231 10.68 -14.86 -7.70
N PRO A 232 11.11 -15.07 -8.98
CA PRO A 232 10.33 -15.88 -9.93
C PRO A 232 10.02 -17.31 -9.48
N GLY A 233 10.76 -17.87 -8.51
CA GLY A 233 10.45 -19.17 -7.92
C GLY A 233 9.20 -19.18 -7.02
N VAL A 234 8.71 -18.01 -6.61
CA VAL A 234 7.61 -17.87 -5.65
C VAL A 234 6.57 -16.86 -6.10
N TRP A 235 6.99 -15.76 -6.72
CA TRP A 235 6.13 -14.64 -7.12
C TRP A 235 6.35 -14.18 -8.55
N THR A 236 5.28 -13.69 -9.15
CA THR A 236 5.32 -12.84 -10.33
C THR A 236 5.30 -11.40 -9.87
N GLN A 237 6.32 -10.61 -10.21
CA GLN A 237 6.41 -9.20 -9.85
C GLN A 237 5.75 -8.32 -10.93
N LYS A 238 4.90 -7.39 -10.50
CA LYS A 238 4.33 -6.30 -11.32
C LYS A 238 4.54 -4.97 -10.57
N GLY A 239 5.47 -4.15 -11.03
CA GLY A 239 5.87 -2.96 -10.28
C GLY A 239 6.35 -3.30 -8.86
N TRP A 240 5.72 -2.71 -7.86
CA TRP A 240 6.00 -3.00 -6.46
C TRP A 240 5.28 -4.26 -5.92
N TYR A 241 4.38 -4.87 -6.69
CA TYR A 241 3.49 -5.93 -6.22
C TYR A 241 3.98 -7.32 -6.60
N LEU A 242 3.88 -8.23 -5.64
CA LEU A 242 4.30 -9.62 -5.72
C LEU A 242 3.06 -10.52 -5.68
N PHE A 243 2.69 -11.07 -6.82
CA PHE A 243 1.58 -12.01 -6.96
C PHE A 243 2.08 -13.44 -6.80
N PRO A 244 1.47 -14.28 -5.94
CA PRO A 244 1.91 -15.65 -5.75
C PRO A 244 1.90 -16.44 -7.08
N HIS A 245 2.96 -17.20 -7.32
CA HIS A 245 3.11 -18.06 -8.51
C HIS A 245 3.12 -19.55 -8.13
N ILE A 246 2.55 -19.87 -6.98
CA ILE A 246 2.40 -21.22 -6.46
C ILE A 246 0.91 -21.57 -6.36
N PRO A 247 0.54 -22.87 -6.26
CA PRO A 247 -0.84 -23.26 -6.01
C PRO A 247 -1.39 -22.65 -4.71
N GLU A 248 -2.66 -22.24 -4.72
CA GLU A 248 -3.31 -21.63 -3.56
C GLU A 248 -3.27 -22.51 -2.31
N ALA A 249 -3.38 -23.84 -2.49
CA ALA A 249 -3.29 -24.81 -1.41
C ALA A 249 -1.94 -24.80 -0.67
N GLU A 250 -0.86 -24.39 -1.33
CA GLU A 250 0.50 -24.31 -0.76
C GLU A 250 0.77 -22.96 -0.07
N TYR A 251 -0.08 -21.95 -0.32
CA TYR A 251 0.16 -20.59 0.16
C TYR A 251 0.21 -20.46 1.69
N PRO A 252 -0.64 -21.16 2.47
CA PRO A 252 -0.53 -21.11 3.94
C PRO A 252 0.84 -21.59 4.45
N ALA A 253 1.43 -22.61 3.83
CA ALA A 253 2.76 -23.09 4.19
C ALA A 253 3.85 -22.07 3.81
N LEU A 254 3.72 -21.42 2.65
CA LEU A 254 4.61 -20.32 2.23
C LEU A 254 4.57 -19.17 3.24
N PHE A 255 3.36 -18.74 3.65
CA PHE A 255 3.18 -17.68 4.63
C PHE A 255 3.91 -17.99 5.95
N MET A 256 3.72 -19.21 6.48
CA MET A 256 4.36 -19.63 7.73
C MET A 256 5.89 -19.64 7.61
N GLN A 257 6.43 -20.16 6.51
CA GLN A 257 7.87 -20.19 6.24
C GLN A 257 8.47 -18.77 6.12
N ALA A 258 7.78 -17.89 5.39
CA ALA A 258 8.19 -16.49 5.29
C ALA A 258 8.20 -15.81 6.66
N LEU A 259 7.15 -16.01 7.45
CA LEU A 259 7.06 -15.45 8.80
C LEU A 259 8.18 -15.98 9.70
N ASP A 260 8.50 -17.29 9.66
CA ASP A 260 9.60 -17.90 10.40
C ASP A 260 10.97 -17.30 9.98
N ALA A 261 11.10 -16.91 8.72
CA ALA A 261 12.26 -16.20 8.16
C ALA A 261 12.21 -14.67 8.42
N ARG A 262 11.30 -14.18 9.26
CA ARG A 262 11.12 -12.75 9.62
C ARG A 262 10.63 -11.87 8.46
N VAL A 263 9.96 -12.46 7.49
CA VAL A 263 9.33 -11.75 6.37
C VAL A 263 7.81 -11.91 6.50
N LEU A 264 7.11 -10.81 6.65
CA LEU A 264 5.66 -10.79 6.72
C LEU A 264 5.10 -10.52 5.33
N ILE A 265 4.52 -11.54 4.70
CA ILE A 265 3.85 -11.45 3.41
C ILE A 265 2.33 -11.28 3.59
N SER A 266 1.57 -11.11 2.51
CA SER A 266 0.11 -11.09 2.57
C SER A 266 -0.45 -12.36 3.25
N PRO A 267 -1.44 -12.27 4.14
CA PRO A 267 -2.10 -13.46 4.70
C PRO A 267 -3.06 -14.14 3.72
N GLU A 268 -3.35 -13.49 2.58
CA GLU A 268 -4.34 -13.93 1.61
C GLU A 268 -3.70 -14.14 0.24
N TYR A 269 -3.99 -15.29 -0.39
CA TYR A 269 -3.48 -15.63 -1.72
C TYR A 269 -3.88 -14.61 -2.79
N GLY A 270 -5.13 -14.14 -2.77
CA GLY A 270 -5.68 -13.18 -3.74
C GLY A 270 -5.21 -11.73 -3.55
N THR A 271 -4.53 -11.42 -2.42
CA THR A 271 -4.01 -10.09 -2.14
C THR A 271 -2.49 -10.08 -2.29
N PRO A 272 -1.90 -9.29 -3.19
CA PRO A 272 -0.46 -9.31 -3.42
C PRO A 272 0.32 -8.76 -2.23
N SER A 273 1.52 -9.29 -2.01
CA SER A 273 2.54 -8.68 -1.17
C SER A 273 3.19 -7.51 -1.90
N ILE A 274 3.92 -6.66 -1.18
CA ILE A 274 4.52 -5.45 -1.75
C ILE A 274 6.02 -5.46 -1.47
N LEU A 275 6.84 -5.24 -2.50
CA LEU A 275 8.27 -5.08 -2.39
C LEU A 275 8.64 -3.58 -2.39
N PRO A 276 8.70 -2.94 -1.22
CA PRO A 276 9.00 -1.52 -1.13
C PRO A 276 10.50 -1.25 -1.27
N ASP A 277 10.86 -0.01 -1.52
CA ASP A 277 12.24 0.45 -1.39
C ASP A 277 12.64 0.55 0.08
N CYS A 278 13.14 -0.54 0.65
CA CYS A 278 13.50 -0.64 2.06
C CYS A 278 15.03 -0.60 2.28
N GLU A 279 15.42 -0.38 3.55
CA GLU A 279 16.84 -0.27 3.92
C GLU A 279 17.61 -1.59 3.80
N SER A 280 16.94 -2.74 3.79
CA SER A 280 17.59 -4.06 3.75
C SER A 280 16.64 -5.14 3.24
N TYR A 281 17.14 -5.98 2.35
CA TYR A 281 16.45 -7.15 1.81
C TYR A 281 17.05 -8.47 2.32
N THR A 282 17.89 -8.44 3.35
CA THR A 282 18.65 -9.61 3.82
C THR A 282 17.75 -10.78 4.22
N ASP A 283 16.72 -10.52 5.04
CA ASP A 283 15.82 -11.58 5.51
C ASP A 283 15.03 -12.18 4.33
N LEU A 284 14.59 -11.35 3.37
CA LEU A 284 13.92 -11.80 2.14
C LEU A 284 14.84 -12.66 1.28
N ILE A 285 16.09 -12.24 1.05
CA ILE A 285 17.06 -13.00 0.26
C ILE A 285 17.35 -14.36 0.90
N LEU A 286 17.53 -14.41 2.23
CA LEU A 286 17.74 -15.66 2.95
C LEU A 286 16.54 -16.60 2.80
N PHE A 287 15.34 -16.08 2.95
CA PHE A 287 14.10 -16.82 2.74
C PHE A 287 14.03 -17.40 1.31
N LEU A 288 14.26 -16.57 0.29
CA LEU A 288 14.20 -17.01 -1.09
C LEU A 288 15.27 -18.05 -1.45
N LYS A 289 16.48 -17.91 -0.93
CA LYS A 289 17.56 -18.90 -1.12
C LYS A 289 17.22 -20.24 -0.48
N SER A 290 16.60 -20.26 0.69
CA SER A 290 16.19 -21.50 1.35
C SER A 290 15.08 -22.25 0.61
N ARG A 291 14.37 -21.58 -0.31
CA ARG A 291 13.33 -22.20 -1.13
C ARG A 291 13.80 -22.65 -2.51
N ASN A 292 14.80 -22.00 -3.05
CA ASN A 292 15.32 -22.27 -4.40
C ASN A 292 16.51 -23.22 -4.41
N GLY A 293 16.99 -23.65 -3.25
CA GLY A 293 18.05 -24.67 -3.06
C GLY A 293 17.46 -25.96 -2.53
#